data_9b55fa5a52525ebdd5ee34d22860105d
#
_entry.id   9b55fa5a52525ebdd5ee34d22860105d
#
_cell.length_a   1.000
_cell.length_b   1.000
_cell.length_c   1.000
_cell.angle_alpha   90.00
_cell.angle_beta   90.00
_cell.angle_gamma   90.00
#
_symmetry.space_group_name_H-M   'P 1'
#
loop_
_entity.id
_entity.type
_entity.pdbx_description
1 polymer ?
#
loop_
_entity_poly.entity_id
_entity_poly.type
_entity_poly.pdbx_seq_one_letter_code
_entity_poly.pdbx_strand_id
1 'polypeptide(L)'
;MPKEVYEPREDTFMIEKEVRRYSRGRVLDMGTGTGVLAIEASQKADYVIGVDINKDALDYAKKKAKAMGIENIKFVYSDLFSYFKRYPDRFDLIIFNPPYLPEKKAEPKKLKLQISGGKKGYEILEKFFSEAGDYLAMDGKILVVFSTLTGVDKVHEILENYAFSYQKLSEEAYDFESLFVYLIEKSDFLKALEMNGITNVVKIAKGHRGIIYTGIYNGKKVAIKKKKEESEAVGRMQNEARWLKFLNRKGVGPRFIFTEDEYLVYYFVEGDFITDYLRKASKKNIQRVLKTVLGQCYLLDQIGINKEEMHRPLKHIIVTKNNVPVLIDFERVHSTNKPKNVTQFLQFVSSKPVVDILKKKKFKEFKGWWVDSKEKILGMAKKYKRGIKKKSP
;
A
#
# COMPACT_ATOMS: atom_id res chain seq x y z
N MET A 1 -14.89 40.87 2.62
CA MET A 1 -14.20 39.62 2.25
C MET A 1 -13.55 39.77 0.89
N PRO A 2 -12.35 39.21 0.64
CA PRO A 2 -11.82 39.17 -0.70
C PRO A 2 -12.71 38.28 -1.58
N LYS A 3 -13.02 38.71 -2.81
CA LYS A 3 -13.92 38.01 -3.76
C LYS A 3 -13.42 36.59 -4.16
N GLU A 4 -12.27 36.17 -3.69
CA GLU A 4 -11.55 34.94 -4.11
C GLU A 4 -11.34 33.93 -2.97
N VAL A 5 -11.97 34.12 -1.80
CA VAL A 5 -11.86 33.24 -0.64
C VAL A 5 -13.21 32.53 -0.44
N TYR A 6 -13.15 31.20 -0.20
CA TYR A 6 -14.32 30.39 0.09
C TYR A 6 -15.02 30.92 1.35
N GLU A 7 -16.29 31.19 1.24
CA GLU A 7 -17.12 31.62 2.38
C GLU A 7 -17.58 30.37 3.15
N PRO A 8 -17.52 30.41 4.51
CA PRO A 8 -18.06 29.33 5.32
C PRO A 8 -19.53 29.04 4.98
N ARG A 9 -19.83 27.76 4.76
CA ARG A 9 -21.17 27.26 4.45
C ARG A 9 -21.51 26.09 5.37
N GLU A 10 -22.55 25.36 5.03
CA GLU A 10 -23.10 24.25 5.79
C GLU A 10 -22.02 23.21 6.16
N ASP A 11 -21.16 22.85 5.21
CA ASP A 11 -20.01 21.96 5.39
C ASP A 11 -19.06 22.46 6.49
N THR A 12 -18.75 23.76 6.49
CA THR A 12 -17.89 24.39 7.49
C THR A 12 -18.55 24.39 8.87
N PHE A 13 -19.84 24.72 8.96
CA PHE A 13 -20.57 24.73 10.25
C PHE A 13 -20.77 23.33 10.81
N MET A 14 -20.88 22.33 9.95
CA MET A 14 -21.02 20.94 10.33
C MET A 14 -19.75 20.41 11.00
N ILE A 15 -18.57 20.65 10.42
CA ILE A 15 -17.30 20.22 11.00
C ILE A 15 -16.87 21.08 12.20
N GLU A 16 -17.26 22.36 12.26
CA GLU A 16 -16.89 23.28 13.34
C GLU A 16 -17.30 22.74 14.72
N LYS A 17 -18.46 22.09 14.84
CA LYS A 17 -18.94 21.46 16.07
C LYS A 17 -17.95 20.39 16.57
N GLU A 18 -17.42 19.60 15.66
CA GLU A 18 -16.47 18.55 15.98
C GLU A 18 -15.06 19.11 16.22
N VAL A 19 -14.65 20.17 15.52
CA VAL A 19 -13.41 20.91 15.81
C VAL A 19 -13.40 21.37 17.26
N ARG A 20 -14.48 21.99 17.72
CA ARG A 20 -14.65 22.42 19.12
C ARG A 20 -14.52 21.26 20.13
N ARG A 21 -14.95 20.07 19.76
CA ARG A 21 -14.92 18.88 20.60
C ARG A 21 -13.53 18.23 20.64
N TYR A 22 -12.83 18.16 19.52
CA TYR A 22 -11.59 17.38 19.37
C TYR A 22 -10.32 18.21 19.42
N SER A 23 -10.38 19.55 19.36
CA SER A 23 -9.19 20.41 19.40
C SER A 23 -8.44 20.30 20.73
N ARG A 24 -7.17 19.92 20.64
CA ARG A 24 -6.20 19.85 21.73
C ARG A 24 -4.80 19.74 21.16
N GLY A 25 -3.78 20.07 21.96
CA GLY A 25 -2.39 19.93 21.55
C GLY A 25 -2.07 20.75 20.30
N ARG A 26 -1.41 20.14 19.36
CA ARG A 26 -0.99 20.75 18.07
C ARG A 26 -2.03 20.44 16.99
N VAL A 27 -2.59 21.47 16.41
CA VAL A 27 -3.67 21.36 15.41
C VAL A 27 -3.20 21.89 14.06
N LEU A 28 -3.51 21.16 13.00
CA LEU A 28 -3.34 21.58 11.60
C LEU A 28 -4.72 21.80 10.96
N ASP A 29 -4.98 22.98 10.44
CA ASP A 29 -6.14 23.27 9.58
C ASP A 29 -5.68 23.32 8.12
N MET A 30 -5.99 22.25 7.38
CA MET A 30 -5.58 22.05 6.00
C MET A 30 -6.58 22.71 5.04
N GLY A 31 -6.11 23.64 4.18
CA GLY A 31 -7.01 24.45 3.35
C GLY A 31 -7.80 25.44 4.19
N THR A 32 -7.12 26.16 5.07
CA THR A 32 -7.74 27.00 6.13
C THR A 32 -8.70 28.10 5.63
N GLY A 33 -8.60 28.49 4.37
CA GLY A 33 -9.45 29.52 3.76
C GLY A 33 -9.49 30.80 4.58
N THR A 34 -10.69 31.17 5.06
CA THR A 34 -10.90 32.36 5.92
C THR A 34 -10.41 32.18 7.35
N GLY A 35 -9.82 31.03 7.70
CA GLY A 35 -9.31 30.73 9.03
C GLY A 35 -10.36 30.41 10.09
N VAL A 36 -11.62 30.16 9.70
CA VAL A 36 -12.72 29.93 10.66
C VAL A 36 -12.43 28.73 11.54
N LEU A 37 -12.08 27.57 10.96
CA LEU A 37 -11.81 26.35 11.71
C LEU A 37 -10.52 26.43 12.53
N ALA A 38 -9.48 27.07 11.98
CA ALA A 38 -8.25 27.31 12.72
C ALA A 38 -8.45 28.24 13.95
N ILE A 39 -9.27 29.28 13.79
CA ILE A 39 -9.64 30.20 14.87
C ILE A 39 -10.46 29.47 15.93
N GLU A 40 -11.43 28.65 15.54
CA GLU A 40 -12.20 27.85 16.47
C GLU A 40 -11.29 26.85 17.24
N ALA A 41 -10.41 26.16 16.53
CA ALA A 41 -9.47 25.24 17.15
C ALA A 41 -8.54 25.92 18.16
N SER A 42 -8.11 27.17 17.91
CA SER A 42 -7.19 27.92 18.76
C SER A 42 -7.71 28.19 20.18
N GLN A 43 -9.02 28.09 20.39
CA GLN A 43 -9.64 28.26 21.71
C GLN A 43 -9.29 27.14 22.69
N LYS A 44 -8.89 25.95 22.20
CA LYS A 44 -8.60 24.76 23.04
C LYS A 44 -7.25 24.13 22.72
N ALA A 45 -6.68 24.41 21.56
CA ALA A 45 -5.40 23.89 21.14
C ALA A 45 -4.24 24.66 21.79
N ASP A 46 -3.12 23.97 22.02
CA ASP A 46 -1.89 24.63 22.47
C ASP A 46 -1.31 25.50 21.35
N TYR A 47 -1.37 25.00 20.12
CA TYR A 47 -0.89 25.72 18.94
C TYR A 47 -1.59 25.25 17.66
N VAL A 48 -1.93 26.19 16.80
CA VAL A 48 -2.61 25.92 15.51
C VAL A 48 -1.78 26.39 14.35
N ILE A 49 -1.69 25.56 13.30
CA ILE A 49 -1.14 25.96 12.00
C ILE A 49 -2.28 25.85 10.97
N GLY A 50 -2.66 26.99 10.38
CA GLY A 50 -3.55 27.02 9.22
C GLY A 50 -2.72 27.09 7.93
N VAL A 51 -2.98 26.19 6.96
CA VAL A 51 -2.28 26.19 5.68
C VAL A 51 -3.25 26.33 4.51
N ASP A 52 -2.82 27.05 3.47
CA ASP A 52 -3.58 27.20 2.23
C ASP A 52 -2.63 27.48 1.06
N ILE A 53 -3.08 27.16 -0.16
CA ILE A 53 -2.40 27.54 -1.41
C ILE A 53 -2.77 28.96 -1.86
N ASN A 54 -3.85 29.53 -1.31
CA ASN A 54 -4.31 30.87 -1.61
C ASN A 54 -3.72 31.88 -0.61
N LYS A 55 -2.79 32.73 -1.09
CA LYS A 55 -2.14 33.76 -0.26
C LYS A 55 -3.10 34.81 0.25
N ASP A 56 -4.13 35.19 -0.55
CA ASP A 56 -5.12 36.18 -0.16
C ASP A 56 -5.99 35.67 1.00
N ALA A 57 -6.32 34.35 0.98
CA ALA A 57 -6.99 33.68 2.08
C ALA A 57 -6.16 33.71 3.36
N LEU A 58 -4.86 33.39 3.26
CA LEU A 58 -3.94 33.43 4.40
C LEU A 58 -3.79 34.86 4.98
N ASP A 59 -3.69 35.87 4.13
CA ASP A 59 -3.58 37.26 4.60
C ASP A 59 -4.86 37.76 5.26
N TYR A 60 -6.02 37.31 4.76
CA TYR A 60 -7.31 37.56 5.40
C TYR A 60 -7.39 36.88 6.77
N ALA A 61 -7.07 35.58 6.84
CA ALA A 61 -7.10 34.81 8.08
C ALA A 61 -6.15 35.38 9.14
N LYS A 62 -4.93 35.79 8.75
CA LYS A 62 -3.96 36.48 9.64
C LYS A 62 -4.54 37.77 10.24
N LYS A 63 -5.13 38.62 9.39
CA LYS A 63 -5.72 39.88 9.84
C LYS A 63 -6.88 39.64 10.80
N LYS A 64 -7.72 38.64 10.51
CA LYS A 64 -8.85 38.26 11.34
C LYS A 64 -8.42 37.74 12.71
N ALA A 65 -7.46 36.80 12.76
CA ALA A 65 -6.92 36.28 14.02
C ALA A 65 -6.25 37.37 14.87
N LYS A 66 -5.46 38.24 14.24
CA LYS A 66 -4.84 39.39 14.92
C LYS A 66 -5.89 40.35 15.50
N ALA A 67 -6.94 40.66 14.76
CA ALA A 67 -8.05 41.53 15.24
C ALA A 67 -8.80 40.92 16.44
N MET A 68 -8.79 39.59 16.58
CA MET A 68 -9.37 38.86 17.71
C MET A 68 -8.37 38.61 18.86
N GLY A 69 -7.12 39.08 18.75
CA GLY A 69 -6.11 38.93 19.79
C GLY A 69 -5.59 37.50 19.96
N ILE A 70 -5.71 36.65 18.92
CA ILE A 70 -5.29 35.24 18.99
C ILE A 70 -3.80 35.13 18.69
N GLU A 71 -3.00 34.61 19.62
CA GLU A 71 -1.54 34.53 19.54
C GLU A 71 -1.01 33.10 19.25
N ASN A 72 -1.78 32.06 19.58
CA ASN A 72 -1.39 30.66 19.42
C ASN A 72 -1.69 30.08 18.03
N ILE A 73 -1.77 30.93 16.99
CA ILE A 73 -2.07 30.53 15.63
C ILE A 73 -1.08 31.09 14.61
N LYS A 74 -0.68 30.27 13.65
CA LYS A 74 0.16 30.65 12.52
C LYS A 74 -0.46 30.24 11.20
N PHE A 75 -0.40 31.13 10.20
CA PHE A 75 -0.87 30.83 8.85
C PHE A 75 0.31 30.77 7.87
N VAL A 76 0.37 29.70 7.06
CA VAL A 76 1.51 29.38 6.21
C VAL A 76 1.06 28.94 4.82
N TYR A 77 1.77 29.36 3.78
CA TYR A 77 1.55 28.88 2.42
C TYR A 77 1.99 27.41 2.29
N SER A 78 1.10 26.53 1.83
CA SER A 78 1.40 25.13 1.58
C SER A 78 0.41 24.51 0.59
N ASP A 79 0.91 23.72 -0.37
CA ASP A 79 0.10 22.74 -1.10
C ASP A 79 0.09 21.45 -0.29
N LEU A 80 -1.02 21.18 0.41
CA LEU A 80 -1.16 20.11 1.40
C LEU A 80 0.05 20.12 2.36
N PHE A 81 0.79 19.02 2.47
CA PHE A 81 1.92 18.87 3.40
C PHE A 81 3.25 19.42 2.88
N SER A 82 3.30 20.15 1.75
CA SER A 82 4.56 20.59 1.14
C SER A 82 5.47 21.43 2.07
N TYR A 83 4.89 22.26 2.92
CA TYR A 83 5.62 23.04 3.93
C TYR A 83 6.32 22.12 4.94
N PHE A 84 5.64 21.07 5.39
CA PHE A 84 6.12 20.17 6.43
C PHE A 84 7.21 19.19 5.96
N LYS A 85 7.40 19.02 4.66
CA LYS A 85 8.57 18.30 4.10
C LYS A 85 9.88 18.99 4.45
N ARG A 86 9.84 20.31 4.60
CA ARG A 86 11.01 21.13 5.00
C ARG A 86 11.06 21.38 6.50
N TYR A 87 9.90 21.45 7.15
CA TYR A 87 9.75 21.71 8.58
C TYR A 87 8.88 20.60 9.18
N PRO A 88 9.45 19.40 9.42
CA PRO A 88 8.69 18.25 9.90
C PRO A 88 7.98 18.55 11.23
N ASP A 89 6.73 18.19 11.32
CA ASP A 89 5.90 18.34 12.51
C ASP A 89 4.86 17.21 12.56
N ARG A 90 4.29 16.95 13.75
CA ARG A 90 3.18 16.02 13.93
C ARG A 90 2.05 16.67 14.71
N PHE A 91 0.84 16.34 14.35
CA PHE A 91 -0.37 16.98 14.84
C PHE A 91 -1.26 16.00 15.61
N ASP A 92 -1.81 16.49 16.74
CA ASP A 92 -2.81 15.76 17.52
C ASP A 92 -4.18 15.81 16.86
N LEU A 93 -4.45 16.87 16.08
CA LEU A 93 -5.63 16.99 15.23
C LEU A 93 -5.26 17.59 13.87
N ILE A 94 -5.73 16.96 12.80
CA ILE A 94 -5.73 17.54 11.45
C ILE A 94 -7.18 17.77 11.06
N ILE A 95 -7.53 19.00 10.69
CA ILE A 95 -8.84 19.39 10.20
C ILE A 95 -8.72 19.54 8.69
N PHE A 96 -9.62 18.96 7.93
CA PHE A 96 -9.63 19.11 6.48
C PHE A 96 -11.07 19.22 5.95
N ASN A 97 -11.44 20.42 5.54
CA ASN A 97 -12.61 20.67 4.71
C ASN A 97 -12.12 20.86 3.26
N PRO A 98 -11.88 19.76 2.50
CA PRO A 98 -11.31 19.85 1.17
C PRO A 98 -12.33 20.35 0.14
N PRO A 99 -11.89 20.83 -1.01
CA PRO A 99 -12.72 20.77 -2.20
C PRO A 99 -13.01 19.30 -2.53
N TYR A 100 -14.27 18.91 -2.61
CA TYR A 100 -14.71 17.51 -2.73
C TYR A 100 -15.66 17.24 -3.91
N LEU A 101 -16.04 18.27 -4.68
CA LEU A 101 -16.96 18.10 -5.81
C LEU A 101 -16.23 17.61 -7.07
N PRO A 102 -16.84 16.74 -7.89
CA PRO A 102 -16.34 16.41 -9.21
C PRO A 102 -16.23 17.63 -10.11
N GLU A 103 -15.13 17.73 -10.88
CA GLU A 103 -14.87 18.86 -11.77
C GLU A 103 -15.90 18.93 -12.91
N LYS A 104 -16.57 20.08 -13.08
CA LYS A 104 -17.42 20.38 -14.23
C LYS A 104 -16.67 21.21 -15.26
N LYS A 105 -16.80 20.86 -16.56
CA LYS A 105 -16.03 21.50 -17.66
C LYS A 105 -16.29 23.02 -17.78
N ALA A 106 -17.50 23.47 -17.48
CA ALA A 106 -17.92 24.87 -17.65
C ALA A 106 -17.56 25.80 -16.47
N GLU A 107 -16.95 25.30 -15.39
CA GLU A 107 -16.65 26.11 -14.22
C GLU A 107 -15.40 26.98 -14.43
N PRO A 108 -15.40 28.25 -13.96
CA PRO A 108 -14.22 29.11 -13.97
C PRO A 108 -13.07 28.49 -13.17
N LYS A 109 -11.83 28.65 -13.63
CA LYS A 109 -10.62 28.08 -12.96
C LYS A 109 -10.54 28.41 -11.46
N LYS A 110 -10.94 29.63 -11.08
CA LYS A 110 -10.92 30.10 -9.68
C LYS A 110 -11.91 29.33 -8.80
N LEU A 111 -13.11 29.09 -9.30
CA LEU A 111 -14.13 28.33 -8.58
C LEU A 111 -13.71 26.86 -8.44
N LYS A 112 -13.11 26.29 -9.49
CA LYS A 112 -12.58 24.92 -9.43
C LYS A 112 -11.59 24.70 -8.29
N LEU A 113 -10.68 25.64 -8.04
CA LEU A 113 -9.72 25.55 -6.93
C LEU A 113 -10.38 25.51 -5.56
N GLN A 114 -11.58 26.07 -5.43
CA GLN A 114 -12.30 26.15 -4.14
C GLN A 114 -13.20 24.96 -3.87
N ILE A 115 -13.79 24.36 -4.91
CA ILE A 115 -14.85 23.35 -4.75
C ILE A 115 -14.50 22.00 -5.38
N SER A 116 -13.58 21.93 -6.35
CA SER A 116 -13.28 20.70 -7.08
C SER A 116 -12.20 19.86 -6.40
N GLY A 117 -12.56 18.66 -5.99
CA GLY A 117 -11.64 17.62 -5.49
C GLY A 117 -10.87 16.89 -6.60
N GLY A 118 -11.00 17.35 -7.86
CA GLY A 118 -10.44 16.73 -9.05
C GLY A 118 -11.51 16.21 -10.00
N LYS A 119 -11.13 15.47 -11.04
CA LYS A 119 -12.05 15.00 -12.08
C LYS A 119 -13.24 14.19 -11.54
N LYS A 120 -13.03 13.43 -10.50
CA LYS A 120 -14.04 12.58 -9.86
C LYS A 120 -14.40 13.03 -8.44
N GLY A 121 -13.73 14.06 -7.91
CA GLY A 121 -14.00 14.66 -6.61
C GLY A 121 -13.21 14.09 -5.43
N TYR A 122 -12.47 12.99 -5.60
CA TYR A 122 -11.74 12.36 -4.50
C TYR A 122 -10.20 12.46 -4.61
N GLU A 123 -9.67 12.99 -5.71
CA GLU A 123 -8.23 12.97 -6.00
C GLU A 123 -7.43 13.78 -4.97
N ILE A 124 -7.98 14.88 -4.47
CA ILE A 124 -7.34 15.67 -3.40
C ILE A 124 -7.33 14.89 -2.09
N LEU A 125 -8.42 14.20 -1.74
CA LEU A 125 -8.47 13.33 -0.57
C LEU A 125 -7.45 12.18 -0.67
N GLU A 126 -7.35 11.53 -1.83
CA GLU A 126 -6.37 10.48 -2.05
C GLU A 126 -4.93 10.98 -1.88
N LYS A 127 -4.61 12.17 -2.44
CA LYS A 127 -3.31 12.82 -2.25
C LYS A 127 -3.07 13.16 -0.78
N PHE A 128 -4.06 13.71 -0.08
CA PHE A 128 -3.98 14.03 1.33
C PHE A 128 -3.68 12.78 2.18
N PHE A 129 -4.48 11.72 2.06
CA PHE A 129 -4.31 10.50 2.86
C PHE A 129 -3.04 9.73 2.51
N SER A 130 -2.48 9.91 1.31
CA SER A 130 -1.18 9.31 0.96
C SER A 130 0.00 9.84 1.79
N GLU A 131 -0.14 11.02 2.39
CA GLU A 131 0.90 11.67 3.19
C GLU A 131 0.47 11.85 4.67
N ALA A 132 -0.82 11.88 4.97
CA ALA A 132 -1.36 12.27 6.28
C ALA A 132 -0.83 11.43 7.45
N GLY A 133 -0.58 10.13 7.24
CA GLY A 133 -0.04 9.24 8.27
C GLY A 133 1.31 9.72 8.82
N ASP A 134 2.17 10.29 8.00
CA ASP A 134 3.50 10.75 8.41
C ASP A 134 3.43 12.00 9.29
N TYR A 135 2.36 12.78 9.19
CA TYR A 135 2.17 14.04 9.93
C TYR A 135 1.16 13.94 11.08
N LEU A 136 0.46 12.83 11.20
CA LEU A 136 -0.45 12.57 12.30
C LEU A 136 0.33 12.00 13.50
N ALA A 137 0.08 12.50 14.70
CA ALA A 137 0.60 11.89 15.93
C ALA A 137 0.09 10.45 16.08
N MET A 138 0.70 9.64 16.96
CA MET A 138 0.33 8.23 17.13
C MET A 138 -1.15 8.06 17.48
N ASP A 139 -1.66 8.88 18.40
CA ASP A 139 -3.06 8.90 18.82
C ASP A 139 -3.81 10.14 18.30
N GLY A 140 -3.24 10.76 17.24
CA GLY A 140 -3.82 11.90 16.55
C GLY A 140 -5.08 11.53 15.78
N LYS A 141 -5.89 12.54 15.50
CA LYS A 141 -7.17 12.42 14.83
C LYS A 141 -7.22 13.29 13.57
N ILE A 142 -8.01 12.88 12.59
CA ILE A 142 -8.32 13.70 11.42
C ILE A 142 -9.82 13.89 11.40
N LEU A 143 -10.28 15.12 11.29
CA LEU A 143 -11.65 15.46 10.96
C LEU A 143 -11.71 15.84 9.48
N VAL A 144 -12.57 15.17 8.72
CA VAL A 144 -12.72 15.45 7.29
C VAL A 144 -14.20 15.58 6.91
N VAL A 145 -14.47 16.52 5.99
CA VAL A 145 -15.79 16.65 5.34
C VAL A 145 -15.70 16.13 3.91
N PHE A 146 -16.72 15.45 3.46
CA PHE A 146 -16.93 15.09 2.06
C PHE A 146 -18.43 14.83 1.81
N SER A 147 -18.81 14.68 0.54
CA SER A 147 -20.21 14.45 0.18
C SER A 147 -20.42 13.11 -0.54
N THR A 148 -21.68 12.74 -0.74
CA THR A 148 -22.07 11.61 -1.60
C THR A 148 -21.52 11.76 -3.02
N LEU A 149 -21.33 12.98 -3.51
CA LEU A 149 -20.79 13.27 -4.85
C LEU A 149 -19.30 12.93 -4.97
N THR A 150 -18.57 12.90 -3.84
CA THR A 150 -17.17 12.42 -3.77
C THR A 150 -17.07 10.91 -4.00
N GLY A 151 -18.15 10.17 -3.68
CA GLY A 151 -18.20 8.70 -3.70
C GLY A 151 -17.75 8.08 -2.39
N VAL A 152 -18.71 7.80 -1.50
CA VAL A 152 -18.46 7.27 -0.14
C VAL A 152 -17.61 6.01 -0.16
N ASP A 153 -17.94 5.03 -1.02
CA ASP A 153 -17.18 3.77 -1.15
C ASP A 153 -15.73 4.03 -1.56
N LYS A 154 -15.49 5.05 -2.40
CA LYS A 154 -14.13 5.41 -2.82
C LYS A 154 -13.34 6.05 -1.70
N VAL A 155 -13.97 6.87 -0.87
CA VAL A 155 -13.33 7.43 0.34
C VAL A 155 -12.97 6.30 1.31
N HIS A 156 -13.85 5.34 1.55
CA HIS A 156 -13.55 4.15 2.38
C HIS A 156 -12.39 3.34 1.79
N GLU A 157 -12.38 3.11 0.47
CA GLU A 157 -11.26 2.43 -0.20
C GLU A 157 -9.93 3.18 0.01
N ILE A 158 -9.93 4.52 -0.08
CA ILE A 158 -8.75 5.35 0.15
C ILE A 158 -8.26 5.16 1.59
N LEU A 159 -9.14 5.26 2.59
CA LEU A 159 -8.79 5.10 3.99
C LEU A 159 -8.20 3.70 4.28
N GLU A 160 -8.82 2.65 3.75
CA GLU A 160 -8.31 1.29 3.84
C GLU A 160 -6.95 1.12 3.15
N ASN A 161 -6.72 1.81 2.02
CA ASN A 161 -5.47 1.71 1.28
C ASN A 161 -4.28 2.25 2.07
N TYR A 162 -4.52 3.22 2.95
CA TYR A 162 -3.51 3.80 3.83
C TYR A 162 -3.61 3.30 5.27
N ALA A 163 -4.39 2.24 5.52
CA ALA A 163 -4.56 1.58 6.81
C ALA A 163 -5.09 2.50 7.92
N PHE A 164 -5.96 3.45 7.60
CA PHE A 164 -6.71 4.24 8.57
C PHE A 164 -7.98 3.51 9.01
N SER A 165 -8.36 3.73 10.27
CA SER A 165 -9.70 3.47 10.80
C SER A 165 -10.54 4.74 10.74
N TYR A 166 -11.86 4.59 10.66
CA TYR A 166 -12.75 5.74 10.54
C TYR A 166 -14.10 5.51 11.19
N GLN A 167 -14.71 6.60 11.62
CA GLN A 167 -16.06 6.65 12.18
C GLN A 167 -16.83 7.83 11.59
N LYS A 168 -18.05 7.61 11.13
CA LYS A 168 -18.96 8.68 10.74
C LYS A 168 -19.49 9.36 12.02
N LEU A 169 -19.22 10.67 12.18
CA LEU A 169 -19.69 11.46 13.31
C LEU A 169 -21.04 12.10 13.04
N SER A 170 -21.22 12.66 11.83
CA SER A 170 -22.48 13.29 11.43
C SER A 170 -22.75 13.12 9.94
N GLU A 171 -24.03 13.27 9.59
CA GLU A 171 -24.55 13.27 8.23
C GLU A 171 -25.69 14.28 8.15
N GLU A 172 -25.66 15.14 7.12
CA GLU A 172 -26.74 16.07 6.82
C GLU A 172 -27.14 15.91 5.35
N ALA A 173 -28.42 15.68 5.11
CA ALA A 173 -28.97 15.49 3.77
C ALA A 173 -29.45 16.84 3.18
N TYR A 174 -29.10 17.08 1.92
CA TYR A 174 -29.51 18.21 1.11
C TYR A 174 -30.18 17.70 -0.18
N ASP A 175 -30.81 18.57 -0.95
CA ASP A 175 -31.61 18.19 -2.13
C ASP A 175 -30.84 17.30 -3.14
N PHE A 176 -29.55 17.50 -3.31
CA PHE A 176 -28.73 16.81 -4.33
C PHE A 176 -27.54 16.02 -3.78
N GLU A 177 -27.25 16.14 -2.48
CA GLU A 177 -26.14 15.44 -1.84
C GLU A 177 -26.37 15.29 -0.34
N SER A 178 -25.65 14.36 0.28
CA SER A 178 -25.48 14.35 1.73
C SER A 178 -24.03 14.68 2.06
N LEU A 179 -23.83 15.48 3.08
CA LEU A 179 -22.53 15.81 3.64
C LEU A 179 -22.24 14.91 4.85
N PHE A 180 -20.99 14.53 4.98
CA PHE A 180 -20.50 13.69 6.07
C PHE A 180 -19.34 14.35 6.79
N VAL A 181 -19.30 14.24 8.12
CA VAL A 181 -18.09 14.47 8.91
C VAL A 181 -17.60 13.12 9.42
N TYR A 182 -16.37 12.81 9.09
CA TYR A 182 -15.69 11.59 9.57
C TYR A 182 -14.57 11.93 10.53
N LEU A 183 -14.47 11.12 11.58
CA LEU A 183 -13.30 11.02 12.45
C LEU A 183 -12.44 9.87 11.96
N ILE A 184 -11.17 10.15 11.70
CA ILE A 184 -10.22 9.20 11.15
C ILE A 184 -9.02 9.13 12.08
N GLU A 185 -8.53 7.92 12.33
CA GLU A 185 -7.39 7.63 13.19
C GLU A 185 -6.48 6.61 12.52
N LYS A 186 -5.22 6.53 12.93
CA LYS A 186 -4.38 5.40 12.55
C LYS A 186 -4.99 4.12 13.13
N SER A 187 -5.18 3.09 12.29
CA SER A 187 -5.56 1.78 12.80
C SER A 187 -4.47 1.20 13.71
N ASP A 188 -4.81 0.27 14.58
CA ASP A 188 -3.82 -0.41 15.44
C ASP A 188 -2.73 -1.08 14.62
N PHE A 189 -3.08 -1.59 13.44
CA PHE A 189 -2.10 -2.13 12.49
C PHE A 189 -1.12 -1.06 11.99
N LEU A 190 -1.59 0.14 11.61
CA LEU A 190 -0.71 1.23 11.16
C LEU A 190 0.18 1.73 12.30
N LYS A 191 -0.38 1.86 13.51
CA LYS A 191 0.38 2.21 14.73
C LYS A 191 1.48 1.19 15.01
N ALA A 192 1.17 -0.11 14.95
CA ALA A 192 2.14 -1.17 15.17
C ALA A 192 3.28 -1.13 14.12
N LEU A 193 2.96 -0.83 12.86
CA LEU A 193 3.98 -0.68 11.81
C LEU A 193 4.89 0.53 12.08
N GLU A 194 4.34 1.67 12.47
CA GLU A 194 5.13 2.86 12.82
C GLU A 194 6.04 2.63 14.03
N MET A 195 5.54 1.96 15.08
CA MET A 195 6.34 1.58 16.25
C MET A 195 7.52 0.68 15.88
N ASN A 196 7.37 -0.14 14.86
CA ASN A 196 8.42 -0.96 14.26
C ASN A 196 9.26 -0.22 13.20
N GLY A 197 9.11 1.10 13.06
CA GLY A 197 9.91 1.93 12.14
C GLY A 197 9.52 1.81 10.66
N ILE A 198 8.29 1.37 10.36
CA ILE A 198 7.77 1.31 8.99
C ILE A 198 6.87 2.51 8.72
N THR A 199 7.18 3.26 7.68
CA THR A 199 6.45 4.45 7.22
C THR A 199 5.92 4.28 5.80
N ASN A 200 5.14 5.24 5.28
CA ASN A 200 4.61 5.24 3.91
C ASN A 200 3.87 3.93 3.56
N VAL A 201 2.96 3.52 4.42
CA VAL A 201 2.22 2.26 4.30
C VAL A 201 1.12 2.40 3.27
N VAL A 202 1.14 1.54 2.22
CA VAL A 202 0.14 1.52 1.16
C VAL A 202 -0.27 0.10 0.79
N LYS A 203 -1.57 -0.17 0.74
CA LYS A 203 -2.12 -1.44 0.25
C LYS A 203 -1.90 -1.58 -1.25
N ILE A 204 -1.32 -2.71 -1.68
CA ILE A 204 -1.06 -3.00 -3.10
C ILE A 204 -1.86 -4.18 -3.64
N ALA A 205 -2.32 -5.07 -2.77
CA ALA A 205 -3.14 -6.22 -3.18
C ALA A 205 -4.00 -6.73 -2.04
N LYS A 206 -5.20 -7.20 -2.38
CA LYS A 206 -6.10 -7.93 -1.47
C LYS A 206 -6.31 -9.33 -2.07
N GLY A 207 -5.72 -10.34 -1.45
CA GLY A 207 -5.88 -11.74 -1.80
C GLY A 207 -7.02 -12.41 -1.04
N HIS A 208 -7.22 -13.69 -1.30
CA HIS A 208 -8.25 -14.48 -0.60
C HIS A 208 -7.97 -14.57 0.91
N ARG A 209 -6.70 -14.72 1.32
CA ARG A 209 -6.30 -15.02 2.71
C ARG A 209 -5.60 -13.90 3.44
N GLY A 210 -5.16 -12.88 2.74
CA GLY A 210 -4.39 -11.79 3.32
C GLY A 210 -4.39 -10.54 2.44
N ILE A 211 -3.88 -9.49 3.01
CA ILE A 211 -3.70 -8.19 2.37
C ILE A 211 -2.21 -7.90 2.32
N ILE A 212 -1.74 -7.43 1.17
CA ILE A 212 -0.34 -7.03 0.99
C ILE A 212 -0.26 -5.51 0.98
N TYR A 213 0.52 -4.99 1.90
CA TYR A 213 0.92 -3.59 1.93
C TYR A 213 2.39 -3.46 1.52
N THR A 214 2.78 -2.27 1.12
CA THR A 214 4.19 -1.85 1.07
C THR A 214 4.43 -0.75 2.07
N GLY A 215 5.68 -0.57 2.47
CA GLY A 215 6.11 0.53 3.32
C GLY A 215 7.61 0.77 3.14
N ILE A 216 8.15 1.71 3.91
CA ILE A 216 9.58 2.00 3.95
C ILE A 216 10.11 1.62 5.33
N TYR A 217 11.14 0.80 5.36
CA TYR A 217 11.86 0.37 6.56
C TYR A 217 13.37 0.59 6.37
N ASN A 218 13.99 1.40 7.24
CA ASN A 218 15.41 1.76 7.10
C ASN A 218 15.78 2.23 5.68
N GLY A 219 14.95 3.13 5.10
CA GLY A 219 15.12 3.69 3.76
C GLY A 219 14.91 2.72 2.60
N LYS A 220 14.45 1.50 2.85
CA LYS A 220 14.22 0.47 1.81
C LYS A 220 12.77 0.05 1.77
N LYS A 221 12.27 -0.19 0.56
CA LYS A 221 10.90 -0.67 0.36
C LYS A 221 10.73 -2.09 0.91
N VAL A 222 9.68 -2.29 1.69
CA VAL A 222 9.30 -3.58 2.27
C VAL A 222 7.91 -4.00 1.81
N ALA A 223 7.64 -5.29 1.84
CA ALA A 223 6.32 -5.89 1.73
C ALA A 223 5.86 -6.33 3.11
N ILE A 224 4.60 -6.05 3.40
CA ILE A 224 3.95 -6.39 4.66
C ILE A 224 2.74 -7.25 4.31
N LYS A 225 2.78 -8.53 4.67
CA LYS A 225 1.66 -9.46 4.47
C LYS A 225 0.84 -9.48 5.76
N LYS A 226 -0.35 -8.87 5.75
CA LYS A 226 -1.31 -8.89 6.86
C LYS A 226 -2.29 -10.03 6.70
N LYS A 227 -2.59 -10.76 7.78
CA LYS A 227 -3.65 -11.77 7.84
C LYS A 227 -5.01 -11.06 7.78
N LYS A 228 -6.00 -11.65 7.10
CA LYS A 228 -7.39 -11.21 7.24
C LYS A 228 -7.99 -11.78 8.52
N GLU A 229 -8.81 -10.99 9.19
CA GLU A 229 -9.49 -11.38 10.43
C GLU A 229 -10.36 -12.64 10.26
N GLU A 230 -11.05 -12.75 9.13
CA GLU A 230 -11.92 -13.87 8.77
C GLU A 230 -11.15 -15.17 8.37
N SER A 231 -9.82 -15.14 8.37
CA SER A 231 -9.04 -16.31 7.92
C SER A 231 -8.86 -17.32 9.04
N GLU A 232 -9.50 -18.48 8.93
CA GLU A 232 -9.33 -19.65 9.82
C GLU A 232 -7.92 -20.24 9.84
N ALA A 233 -6.99 -19.65 9.11
CA ALA A 233 -5.63 -20.14 8.92
C ALA A 233 -4.71 -19.82 10.12
N VAL A 234 -5.04 -20.34 11.29
CA VAL A 234 -4.20 -20.24 12.49
C VAL A 234 -2.80 -20.83 12.20
N GLY A 235 -1.75 -20.09 12.55
CA GLY A 235 -0.36 -20.57 12.46
C GLY A 235 0.29 -20.52 11.06
N ARG A 236 -0.40 -20.16 9.99
CA ARG A 236 0.20 -20.14 8.63
C ARG A 236 1.22 -19.03 8.44
N MET A 237 0.98 -17.87 9.03
CA MET A 237 1.93 -16.76 8.95
C MET A 237 3.21 -17.08 9.72
N GLN A 238 3.10 -17.64 10.90
CA GLN A 238 4.23 -18.14 11.69
C GLN A 238 4.96 -19.25 10.94
N ASN A 239 4.22 -20.13 10.24
CA ASN A 239 4.83 -21.15 9.37
C ASN A 239 5.61 -20.51 8.23
N GLU A 240 5.02 -19.52 7.53
CA GLU A 240 5.73 -18.80 6.46
C GLU A 240 6.98 -18.08 6.97
N ALA A 241 6.89 -17.40 8.12
CA ALA A 241 8.02 -16.71 8.75
C ALA A 241 9.14 -17.70 9.12
N ARG A 242 8.80 -18.86 9.69
CA ARG A 242 9.75 -19.93 10.03
C ARG A 242 10.47 -20.44 8.79
N TRP A 243 9.72 -20.71 7.71
CA TRP A 243 10.32 -21.19 6.46
C TRP A 243 11.16 -20.13 5.79
N LEU A 244 10.73 -18.85 5.75
CA LEU A 244 11.54 -17.77 5.20
C LEU A 244 12.86 -17.60 5.95
N LYS A 245 12.84 -17.58 7.29
CA LYS A 245 14.07 -17.53 8.11
C LYS A 245 15.04 -18.65 7.76
N PHE A 246 14.54 -19.88 7.62
CA PHE A 246 15.35 -21.04 7.28
C PHE A 246 15.89 -20.96 5.85
N LEU A 247 15.02 -20.68 4.87
CA LEU A 247 15.35 -20.67 3.45
C LEU A 247 16.23 -19.48 3.05
N ASN A 248 16.12 -18.35 3.74
CA ASN A 248 17.03 -17.21 3.51
C ASN A 248 18.49 -17.55 3.78
N ARG A 249 18.80 -18.45 4.73
CA ARG A 249 20.17 -18.97 4.95
C ARG A 249 20.68 -19.82 3.78
N LYS A 250 19.79 -20.25 2.89
CA LYS A 250 20.06 -21.01 1.66
C LYS A 250 19.95 -20.16 0.40
N GLY A 251 19.73 -18.83 0.54
CA GLY A 251 19.55 -17.91 -0.58
C GLY A 251 18.22 -18.04 -1.33
N VAL A 252 17.17 -18.59 -0.71
CA VAL A 252 15.85 -18.77 -1.30
C VAL A 252 14.83 -17.87 -0.61
N GLY A 253 13.95 -17.28 -1.41
CA GLY A 253 12.88 -16.39 -0.96
C GLY A 253 13.27 -14.91 -0.81
N PRO A 254 12.30 -14.02 -0.56
CA PRO A 254 12.56 -12.64 -0.23
C PRO A 254 13.26 -12.56 1.13
N ARG A 255 14.12 -11.55 1.32
CA ARG A 255 14.86 -11.40 2.58
C ARG A 255 13.88 -11.02 3.70
N PHE A 256 13.67 -11.92 4.64
CA PHE A 256 12.86 -11.77 5.83
C PHE A 256 13.44 -10.67 6.74
N ILE A 257 12.55 -9.91 7.40
CA ILE A 257 12.92 -8.89 8.38
C ILE A 257 12.41 -9.30 9.75
N PHE A 258 11.10 -9.29 9.96
CA PHE A 258 10.47 -9.75 11.20
C PHE A 258 9.02 -10.20 10.96
N THR A 259 8.39 -10.75 11.98
CA THR A 259 6.97 -11.09 12.01
C THR A 259 6.39 -10.77 13.39
N GLU A 260 5.16 -10.32 13.38
CA GLU A 260 4.28 -10.19 14.54
C GLU A 260 3.10 -11.16 14.39
N ASP A 261 2.17 -11.14 15.32
CA ASP A 261 1.04 -12.09 15.32
C ASP A 261 0.16 -11.99 14.08
N GLU A 262 -0.05 -10.75 13.59
CA GLU A 262 -0.98 -10.48 12.48
C GLU A 262 -0.31 -10.20 11.15
N TYR A 263 1.02 -9.98 11.12
CA TYR A 263 1.71 -9.62 9.88
C TYR A 263 3.17 -10.07 9.82
N LEU A 264 3.64 -10.23 8.59
CA LEU A 264 4.97 -10.65 8.22
C LEU A 264 5.63 -9.59 7.34
N VAL A 265 6.87 -9.22 7.62
CA VAL A 265 7.64 -8.19 6.89
C VAL A 265 8.87 -8.78 6.25
N TYR A 266 9.06 -8.48 4.97
CA TYR A 266 10.25 -8.83 4.18
C TYR A 266 10.56 -7.74 3.16
N TYR A 267 11.81 -7.67 2.68
CA TYR A 267 12.17 -6.69 1.65
C TYR A 267 11.35 -6.91 0.39
N PHE A 268 10.80 -5.83 -0.15
CA PHE A 268 9.97 -5.87 -1.35
C PHE A 268 10.76 -6.39 -2.55
N VAL A 269 10.19 -7.31 -3.29
CA VAL A 269 10.78 -7.85 -4.53
C VAL A 269 10.15 -7.13 -5.71
N GLU A 270 10.92 -6.22 -6.30
CA GLU A 270 10.49 -5.49 -7.50
C GLU A 270 10.81 -6.29 -8.75
N GLY A 271 9.80 -6.56 -9.59
CA GLY A 271 9.98 -7.31 -10.83
C GLY A 271 8.67 -7.74 -11.47
N ASP A 272 8.78 -8.49 -12.55
CA ASP A 272 7.63 -9.09 -13.25
C ASP A 272 7.37 -10.52 -12.74
N PHE A 273 6.12 -10.94 -12.70
CA PHE A 273 5.80 -12.34 -12.53
C PHE A 273 6.37 -13.19 -13.67
N ILE A 274 6.71 -14.45 -13.37
CA ILE A 274 7.46 -15.34 -14.28
C ILE A 274 6.89 -15.36 -15.72
N THR A 275 5.58 -15.45 -15.90
CA THR A 275 4.95 -15.51 -17.23
C THR A 275 5.10 -14.21 -18.01
N ASP A 276 4.98 -13.05 -17.35
CA ASP A 276 5.12 -11.75 -17.99
C ASP A 276 6.58 -11.49 -18.36
N TYR A 277 7.49 -11.88 -17.46
CA TYR A 277 8.91 -11.86 -17.75
C TYR A 277 9.27 -12.72 -18.96
N LEU A 278 8.77 -13.96 -19.06
CA LEU A 278 9.05 -14.86 -20.20
C LEU A 278 8.58 -14.25 -21.55
N ARG A 279 7.49 -13.48 -21.56
CA ARG A 279 6.99 -12.79 -22.76
C ARG A 279 7.92 -11.68 -23.22
N LYS A 280 8.55 -10.94 -22.30
CA LYS A 280 9.36 -9.75 -22.57
C LYS A 280 10.85 -10.07 -22.77
N ALA A 281 11.40 -11.01 -22.03
CA ALA A 281 12.83 -11.24 -21.90
C ALA A 281 13.47 -11.85 -23.17
N SER A 282 14.79 -11.70 -23.28
CA SER A 282 15.60 -12.34 -24.32
C SER A 282 15.76 -13.84 -24.05
N LYS A 283 16.04 -14.62 -25.10
CA LYS A 283 16.28 -16.07 -25.01
C LYS A 283 17.33 -16.43 -23.95
N LYS A 284 18.49 -15.72 -23.96
CA LYS A 284 19.60 -15.92 -23.00
C LYS A 284 19.15 -15.73 -21.54
N ASN A 285 18.39 -14.65 -21.29
CA ASN A 285 17.90 -14.33 -19.95
C ASN A 285 16.84 -15.35 -19.48
N ILE A 286 15.93 -15.77 -20.35
CA ILE A 286 14.96 -16.81 -20.07
C ILE A 286 15.68 -18.11 -19.63
N GLN A 287 16.70 -18.55 -20.40
CA GLN A 287 17.47 -19.74 -20.07
C GLN A 287 18.11 -19.64 -18.68
N ARG A 288 18.74 -18.49 -18.38
CA ARG A 288 19.35 -18.23 -17.08
C ARG A 288 18.34 -18.31 -15.95
N VAL A 289 17.21 -17.61 -16.11
CA VAL A 289 16.15 -17.57 -15.07
C VAL A 289 15.57 -18.96 -14.82
N LEU A 290 15.16 -19.67 -15.87
CA LEU A 290 14.62 -21.03 -15.71
C LEU A 290 15.61 -21.98 -15.06
N LYS A 291 16.91 -21.89 -15.42
CA LYS A 291 17.99 -22.68 -14.78
C LYS A 291 18.13 -22.34 -13.31
N THR A 292 18.06 -21.06 -12.95
CA THR A 292 18.17 -20.62 -11.54
C THR A 292 16.98 -21.13 -10.72
N VAL A 293 15.74 -21.01 -11.24
CA VAL A 293 14.55 -21.52 -10.54
C VAL A 293 14.65 -23.05 -10.34
N LEU A 294 15.12 -23.78 -11.34
CA LEU A 294 15.36 -25.22 -11.15
C LEU A 294 16.39 -25.53 -10.09
N GLY A 295 17.48 -24.76 -10.04
CA GLY A 295 18.48 -24.91 -8.99
C GLY A 295 17.86 -24.71 -7.60
N GLN A 296 16.96 -23.71 -7.46
CA GLN A 296 16.21 -23.49 -6.21
C GLN A 296 15.24 -24.66 -5.92
N CYS A 297 14.51 -25.15 -6.91
CA CYS A 297 13.66 -26.34 -6.76
C CYS A 297 14.46 -27.59 -6.36
N TYR A 298 15.62 -27.78 -6.98
CA TYR A 298 16.52 -28.88 -6.63
C TYR A 298 17.01 -28.78 -5.19
N LEU A 299 17.43 -27.59 -4.76
CA LEU A 299 17.83 -27.34 -3.38
C LEU A 299 16.71 -27.70 -2.40
N LEU A 300 15.47 -27.23 -2.68
CA LEU A 300 14.31 -27.57 -1.84
C LEU A 300 14.08 -29.09 -1.77
N ASP A 301 14.18 -29.80 -2.90
CA ASP A 301 14.01 -31.24 -2.94
C ASP A 301 15.14 -31.97 -2.14
N GLN A 302 16.40 -31.49 -2.20
CA GLN A 302 17.51 -32.06 -1.46
C GLN A 302 17.36 -31.93 0.06
N ILE A 303 16.75 -30.84 0.53
CA ILE A 303 16.54 -30.61 1.97
C ILE A 303 15.17 -31.11 2.46
N GLY A 304 14.47 -31.91 1.63
CA GLY A 304 13.18 -32.51 2.01
C GLY A 304 12.01 -31.53 2.17
N ILE A 305 12.02 -30.41 1.43
CA ILE A 305 10.98 -29.38 1.50
C ILE A 305 10.17 -29.38 0.21
N ASN A 306 8.84 -29.32 0.34
CA ASN A 306 7.93 -29.16 -0.79
C ASN A 306 7.23 -27.81 -0.72
N LYS A 307 7.26 -27.06 -1.85
CA LYS A 307 6.49 -25.86 -2.09
C LYS A 307 5.40 -26.18 -3.11
N GLU A 308 4.15 -26.27 -2.66
CA GLU A 308 3.06 -26.86 -3.44
C GLU A 308 2.75 -26.15 -4.76
N GLU A 309 2.95 -24.83 -4.83
CA GLU A 309 2.56 -24.01 -5.97
C GLU A 309 3.48 -24.14 -7.20
N MET A 310 4.54 -24.96 -7.14
CA MET A 310 5.55 -25.04 -8.21
C MET A 310 5.01 -25.65 -9.51
N HIS A 311 3.88 -26.35 -9.50
CA HIS A 311 3.21 -26.83 -10.72
C HIS A 311 2.51 -25.72 -11.51
N ARG A 312 2.16 -24.58 -10.85
CA ARG A 312 1.53 -23.41 -11.46
C ARG A 312 2.00 -22.11 -10.78
N PRO A 313 3.30 -21.78 -10.84
CA PRO A 313 3.90 -20.71 -10.05
C PRO A 313 3.66 -19.30 -10.64
N LEU A 314 2.50 -19.03 -11.25
CA LEU A 314 2.19 -17.80 -11.99
C LEU A 314 2.41 -16.53 -11.16
N LYS A 315 2.04 -16.58 -9.87
CA LYS A 315 2.16 -15.48 -8.89
C LYS A 315 3.13 -15.82 -7.76
N HIS A 316 3.93 -16.87 -7.90
CA HIS A 316 4.84 -17.37 -6.86
C HIS A 316 6.32 -17.25 -7.24
N ILE A 317 6.61 -16.66 -8.41
CA ILE A 317 7.96 -16.34 -8.84
C ILE A 317 7.95 -14.92 -9.43
N ILE A 318 8.74 -14.04 -8.81
CA ILE A 318 9.02 -12.70 -9.33
C ILE A 318 10.43 -12.70 -9.90
N VAL A 319 10.61 -12.16 -11.09
CA VAL A 319 11.93 -11.98 -11.71
C VAL A 319 12.28 -10.51 -11.69
N THR A 320 13.36 -10.18 -11.00
CA THR A 320 13.82 -8.80 -10.86
C THR A 320 14.37 -8.23 -12.16
N LYS A 321 14.55 -6.89 -12.22
CA LYS A 321 15.19 -6.19 -13.36
C LYS A 321 16.59 -6.74 -13.68
N ASN A 322 17.29 -7.31 -12.69
CA ASN A 322 18.61 -7.94 -12.85
C ASN A 322 18.54 -9.42 -13.28
N ASN A 323 17.36 -9.88 -13.70
CA ASN A 323 17.12 -11.27 -14.11
C ASN A 323 17.38 -12.29 -13.00
N VAL A 324 17.12 -11.92 -11.74
CA VAL A 324 17.19 -12.82 -10.59
C VAL A 324 15.78 -13.27 -10.23
N PRO A 325 15.47 -14.58 -10.32
CA PRO A 325 14.17 -15.09 -9.89
C PRO A 325 14.15 -15.27 -8.37
N VAL A 326 13.05 -14.82 -7.76
CA VAL A 326 12.75 -14.95 -6.33
C VAL A 326 11.45 -15.71 -6.17
N LEU A 327 11.50 -16.83 -5.47
CA LEU A 327 10.31 -17.57 -5.04
C LEU A 327 9.64 -16.78 -3.91
N ILE A 328 8.34 -16.63 -3.98
CA ILE A 328 7.57 -15.92 -2.95
C ILE A 328 6.40 -16.77 -2.45
N ASP A 329 5.78 -16.38 -1.33
CA ASP A 329 4.65 -17.04 -0.69
C ASP A 329 4.98 -18.49 -0.24
N PHE A 330 5.48 -18.61 0.99
CA PHE A 330 5.89 -19.86 1.61
C PHE A 330 4.85 -20.40 2.62
N GLU A 331 3.62 -19.94 2.54
CA GLU A 331 2.53 -20.29 3.46
C GLU A 331 2.25 -21.81 3.51
N ARG A 332 2.31 -22.48 2.34
CA ARG A 332 2.03 -23.93 2.20
C ARG A 332 3.25 -24.80 2.12
N VAL A 333 4.40 -24.27 2.49
CA VAL A 333 5.63 -25.06 2.51
C VAL A 333 5.61 -26.01 3.69
N HIS A 334 6.05 -27.26 3.44
CA HIS A 334 6.13 -28.30 4.46
C HIS A 334 7.31 -29.25 4.20
N SER A 335 7.74 -29.94 5.25
CA SER A 335 8.72 -31.01 5.14
C SER A 335 8.08 -32.28 4.61
N THR A 336 8.81 -33.03 3.78
CA THR A 336 8.35 -34.31 3.22
C THR A 336 9.50 -35.19 2.77
N ASN A 337 9.31 -36.50 2.85
CA ASN A 337 10.24 -37.50 2.31
C ASN A 337 10.11 -37.67 0.78
N LYS A 338 9.14 -37.03 0.15
CA LYS A 338 8.85 -37.14 -1.29
C LYS A 338 8.65 -35.77 -1.92
N PRO A 339 9.64 -34.86 -1.89
CA PRO A 339 9.52 -33.54 -2.48
C PRO A 339 9.32 -33.63 -3.99
N LYS A 340 8.64 -32.65 -4.56
CA LYS A 340 8.22 -32.64 -5.97
C LYS A 340 8.51 -31.33 -6.70
N ASN A 341 9.28 -30.42 -6.11
CA ASN A 341 9.46 -29.07 -6.68
C ASN A 341 10.03 -29.08 -8.09
N VAL A 342 11.10 -29.85 -8.32
CA VAL A 342 11.68 -30.00 -9.68
C VAL A 342 10.65 -30.55 -10.66
N THR A 343 9.98 -31.65 -10.29
CA THR A 343 8.97 -32.28 -11.17
C THR A 343 7.80 -31.32 -11.49
N GLN A 344 7.31 -30.61 -10.48
CA GLN A 344 6.22 -29.65 -10.63
C GLN A 344 6.64 -28.47 -11.50
N PHE A 345 7.83 -27.90 -11.28
CA PHE A 345 8.31 -26.81 -12.11
C PHE A 345 8.57 -27.23 -13.55
N LEU A 346 9.06 -28.46 -13.78
CA LEU A 346 9.19 -29.02 -15.12
C LEU A 346 7.83 -29.16 -15.82
N GLN A 347 6.78 -29.58 -15.11
CA GLN A 347 5.42 -29.62 -15.63
C GLN A 347 4.93 -28.23 -16.04
N PHE A 348 5.20 -27.19 -15.22
CA PHE A 348 4.87 -25.81 -15.57
C PHE A 348 5.57 -25.36 -16.86
N VAL A 349 6.88 -25.55 -16.96
CA VAL A 349 7.64 -25.14 -18.15
C VAL A 349 7.18 -25.88 -19.41
N SER A 350 6.69 -27.13 -19.26
CA SER A 350 6.14 -27.94 -20.35
C SER A 350 4.66 -27.68 -20.63
N SER A 351 4.02 -26.80 -19.88
CA SER A 351 2.62 -26.44 -20.10
C SER A 351 2.45 -25.68 -21.43
N LYS A 352 1.32 -25.91 -22.12
CA LYS A 352 1.04 -25.29 -23.41
C LYS A 352 1.27 -23.77 -23.43
N PRO A 353 0.80 -22.96 -22.44
CA PRO A 353 1.01 -21.51 -22.46
C PRO A 353 2.50 -21.12 -22.42
N VAL A 354 3.32 -21.82 -21.64
CA VAL A 354 4.76 -21.53 -21.54
C VAL A 354 5.49 -21.98 -22.80
N VAL A 355 5.19 -23.17 -23.31
CA VAL A 355 5.74 -23.68 -24.58
C VAL A 355 5.46 -22.76 -25.73
N ASP A 356 4.25 -22.22 -25.85
CA ASP A 356 3.90 -21.27 -26.90
C ASP A 356 4.70 -19.95 -26.81
N ILE A 357 4.96 -19.44 -25.60
CA ILE A 357 5.84 -18.29 -25.39
C ILE A 357 7.28 -18.64 -25.82
N LEU A 358 7.80 -19.79 -25.42
CA LEU A 358 9.16 -20.23 -25.75
C LEU A 358 9.36 -20.43 -27.25
N LYS A 359 8.36 -21.01 -27.96
CA LYS A 359 8.37 -21.18 -29.42
C LYS A 359 8.47 -19.83 -30.15
N LYS A 360 7.67 -18.83 -29.72
CA LYS A 360 7.72 -17.46 -30.27
C LYS A 360 9.08 -16.80 -30.11
N LYS A 361 9.85 -17.16 -29.09
CA LYS A 361 11.20 -16.67 -28.82
C LYS A 361 12.28 -17.48 -29.58
N LYS A 362 11.91 -18.29 -30.61
CA LYS A 362 12.82 -19.10 -31.43
C LYS A 362 13.69 -20.07 -30.59
N PHE A 363 13.12 -20.64 -29.54
CA PHE A 363 13.72 -21.77 -28.89
C PHE A 363 13.60 -22.99 -29.82
N LYS A 364 14.38 -22.96 -30.94
CA LYS A 364 14.59 -24.13 -31.77
C LYS A 364 15.47 -25.08 -30.98
N GLU A 365 14.94 -26.26 -30.67
CA GLU A 365 15.66 -27.34 -30.02
C GLU A 365 16.41 -26.96 -28.71
N PHE A 366 15.84 -27.26 -27.62
CA PHE A 366 16.59 -27.51 -26.40
C PHE A 366 17.24 -28.89 -26.54
N LYS A 367 18.21 -29.04 -27.46
CA LYS A 367 19.05 -30.23 -27.51
C LYS A 367 19.75 -30.35 -26.17
N GLY A 368 19.31 -31.29 -25.37
CA GLY A 368 19.86 -31.64 -24.08
C GLY A 368 19.17 -31.14 -22.83
N TRP A 369 18.17 -30.19 -22.88
CA TRP A 369 17.63 -29.65 -21.63
C TRP A 369 16.10 -29.65 -21.47
N TRP A 370 15.24 -29.39 -22.51
CA TRP A 370 13.88 -29.01 -22.12
C TRP A 370 12.68 -29.31 -23.02
N VAL A 371 12.74 -29.47 -24.32
CA VAL A 371 11.51 -29.28 -25.12
C VAL A 371 11.28 -30.26 -26.27
N ASP A 372 11.83 -31.45 -26.29
CA ASP A 372 11.50 -32.33 -27.39
C ASP A 372 10.34 -33.30 -27.12
N SER A 373 9.96 -33.46 -25.90
CA SER A 373 8.68 -34.11 -25.58
C SER A 373 8.35 -34.04 -24.08
N LYS A 374 7.07 -33.96 -23.75
CA LYS A 374 6.51 -34.20 -22.41
C LYS A 374 7.09 -35.48 -21.78
N GLU A 375 7.37 -36.48 -22.60
CA GLU A 375 7.95 -37.78 -22.21
C GLU A 375 9.43 -37.69 -21.80
N LYS A 376 10.26 -36.90 -22.53
CA LYS A 376 11.69 -36.71 -22.16
C LYS A 376 11.82 -35.96 -20.82
N ILE A 377 10.99 -34.93 -20.58
CA ILE A 377 10.94 -34.17 -19.32
C ILE A 377 10.47 -35.05 -18.17
N LEU A 378 9.43 -35.85 -18.40
CA LEU A 378 8.96 -36.85 -17.43
C LEU A 378 10.01 -37.94 -17.20
N GLY A 379 10.78 -38.32 -18.24
CA GLY A 379 11.93 -39.24 -18.14
C GLY A 379 13.08 -38.68 -17.30
N MET A 380 13.42 -37.39 -17.47
CA MET A 380 14.40 -36.68 -16.65
C MET A 380 13.95 -36.56 -15.19
N ALA A 381 12.67 -36.21 -14.97
CA ALA A 381 12.08 -36.17 -13.63
C ALA A 381 12.07 -37.56 -12.97
N LYS A 382 11.83 -38.65 -13.73
CA LYS A 382 11.91 -40.03 -13.23
C LYS A 382 13.37 -40.43 -12.90
N LYS A 383 14.34 -40.08 -13.77
CA LYS A 383 15.78 -40.30 -13.50
C LYS A 383 16.25 -39.54 -12.26
N TYR A 384 15.82 -38.30 -12.12
CA TYR A 384 16.09 -37.45 -10.97
C TYR A 384 15.56 -38.09 -9.66
N LYS A 385 14.28 -38.52 -9.64
CA LYS A 385 13.68 -39.22 -8.50
C LYS A 385 14.40 -40.50 -8.13
N ARG A 386 14.89 -41.28 -9.11
CA ARG A 386 15.70 -42.49 -8.88
C ARG A 386 17.06 -42.12 -8.26
N GLY A 387 17.67 -41.01 -8.65
CA GLY A 387 18.92 -40.49 -8.09
C GLY A 387 18.81 -40.05 -6.63
N ILE A 388 17.67 -39.43 -6.24
CA ILE A 388 17.39 -39.06 -4.84
C ILE A 388 17.25 -40.33 -3.97
N LYS A 389 16.48 -41.35 -4.44
CA LYS A 389 16.31 -42.61 -3.70
C LYS A 389 17.61 -43.38 -3.44
N LYS A 390 18.64 -43.18 -4.29
CA LYS A 390 19.96 -43.83 -4.09
C LYS A 390 20.87 -43.07 -3.13
N LYS A 391 20.53 -41.84 -2.70
CA LYS A 391 21.33 -41.02 -1.78
C LYS A 391 20.68 -40.86 -0.40
N SER A 392 19.56 -41.49 -0.14
CA SER A 392 19.05 -41.66 1.23
C SER A 392 19.78 -42.83 1.88
N PRO A 393 20.38 -42.66 3.08
CA PRO A 393 21.01 -43.72 3.82
C PRO A 393 20.03 -44.82 4.20
#